data_fb16ac1e939852a57d07a47e0e3ba919
#
_entry.id   fb16ac1e939852a57d07a47e0e3ba919
#
_cell.length_a   1.000
_cell.length_b   1.000
_cell.length_c   1.000
_cell.angle_alpha   90.00
_cell.angle_beta   90.00
_cell.angle_gamma   90.00
#
_symmetry.space_group_name_H-M   'P 1'
#
loop_
_entity.id
_entity.type
_entity.pdbx_description
1 polymer ?
#
loop_
_entity_poly.entity_id
_entity_poly.type
_entity_poly.pdbx_seq_one_letter_code
_entity_poly.pdbx_strand_id
1 'polypeptide(L)'
;MNKNEHLLASQRFLPMFLTQFFGALNDNVFKQALLLVITYGWIQQQAASISTLNNLAALLFILPYFIFSATAGQIADKYERSQLIRYLKLLEIAIMLLGTVGFLIGNLWIMLFALFLMGTHSTFFGPIKYAILPEVLKPNELMSGNALFQSGTSLAILFGMILGGAVIAASAGNLIWISLTVISIALIGYISSRYILKQSIPAPELQVDWNFFRTSLQTLKYAKSLPLIFTILLGNSWYWFYGATYLTQIPQLTLQNLHASENVASLLLTFFSVGIGLGSYLCRKIGGSQVNIKMVPFGAIGLVIFALYLAASLAFVPERTGALIGLADVFQQGWSYYHVMLAVTLLGISGGFYIVPLYAMMQAHSPRSHRARVVAANNILNAVFMVSSAIFSIIILSVLELDLKILFCITAVLSGLFTLWLLYRLKPMIKTAKAPLED
;
A
#
# COMPACT_ATOMS: atom_id res chain seq x y z
N MET A 1 24.74 -4.81 -27.79
CA MET A 1 24.25 -5.66 -26.68
C MET A 1 24.66 -5.01 -25.35
N ASN A 2 23.88 -4.11 -24.81
CA ASN A 2 24.17 -3.54 -23.50
C ASN A 2 23.47 -4.38 -22.44
N LYS A 3 24.32 -4.97 -21.57
CA LYS A 3 23.96 -5.67 -20.35
C LYS A 3 22.86 -4.91 -19.60
N ASN A 4 21.91 -5.64 -19.05
CA ASN A 4 20.90 -5.16 -18.12
C ASN A 4 21.55 -4.21 -17.08
N GLU A 5 21.48 -2.91 -17.32
CA GLU A 5 21.73 -1.95 -16.26
C GLU A 5 20.74 -2.27 -15.16
N HIS A 6 21.25 -2.68 -13.99
CA HIS A 6 20.40 -2.87 -12.83
C HIS A 6 19.68 -1.55 -12.56
N LEU A 7 18.36 -1.52 -12.65
CA LEU A 7 17.58 -0.29 -12.47
C LEU A 7 17.97 0.46 -11.20
N LEU A 8 18.29 -0.27 -10.12
CA LEU A 8 18.77 0.30 -8.85
C LEU A 8 20.17 0.93 -8.93
N ALA A 9 20.93 0.73 -10.02
CA ALA A 9 22.18 1.44 -10.28
C ALA A 9 22.00 2.58 -11.31
N SER A 10 20.81 2.75 -11.87
CA SER A 10 20.52 3.73 -12.91
C SER A 10 20.17 5.09 -12.30
N GLN A 11 20.83 6.16 -12.75
CA GLN A 11 20.57 7.54 -12.34
C GLN A 11 19.13 8.01 -12.64
N ARG A 12 18.45 7.40 -13.64
CA ARG A 12 17.07 7.74 -14.02
C ARG A 12 16.05 7.13 -13.08
N PHE A 13 16.33 5.99 -12.41
CA PHE A 13 15.37 5.26 -11.57
C PHE A 13 15.68 5.34 -10.07
N LEU A 14 16.97 5.19 -9.68
CA LEU A 14 17.37 5.12 -8.27
C LEU A 14 16.88 6.31 -7.43
N PRO A 15 17.02 7.59 -7.87
CA PRO A 15 16.57 8.71 -7.07
C PRO A 15 15.07 8.67 -6.77
N MET A 16 14.26 8.28 -7.78
CA MET A 16 12.82 8.15 -7.60
C MET A 16 12.46 6.97 -6.69
N PHE A 17 13.16 5.84 -6.82
CA PHE A 17 13.00 4.69 -5.94
C PHE A 17 13.32 5.04 -4.48
N LEU A 18 14.45 5.69 -4.22
CA LEU A 18 14.83 6.11 -2.87
C LEU A 18 13.84 7.14 -2.29
N THR A 19 13.41 8.10 -3.10
CA THR A 19 12.45 9.11 -2.69
C THR A 19 11.12 8.48 -2.22
N GLN A 20 10.59 7.51 -2.97
CA GLN A 20 9.36 6.81 -2.59
C GLN A 20 9.56 5.84 -1.42
N PHE A 21 10.73 5.17 -1.34
CA PHE A 21 11.08 4.26 -0.26
C PHE A 21 11.13 5.00 1.08
N PHE A 22 11.90 6.09 1.15
CA PHE A 22 12.02 6.88 2.37
C PHE A 22 10.71 7.59 2.74
N GLY A 23 9.88 7.99 1.76
CA GLY A 23 8.55 8.51 2.05
C GLY A 23 7.66 7.45 2.71
N ALA A 24 7.57 6.26 2.13
CA ALA A 24 6.78 5.16 2.70
C ALA A 24 7.32 4.69 4.06
N LEU A 25 8.65 4.68 4.23
CA LEU A 25 9.31 4.40 5.50
C LEU A 25 8.88 5.41 6.56
N ASN A 26 8.97 6.70 6.26
CA ASN A 26 8.64 7.79 7.17
C ASN A 26 7.17 7.78 7.60
N ASP A 27 6.26 7.58 6.64
CA ASP A 27 4.82 7.43 6.90
C ASP A 27 4.55 6.35 7.95
N ASN A 28 5.26 5.21 7.85
CA ASN A 28 5.04 4.09 8.75
C ASN A 28 5.78 4.23 10.09
N VAL A 29 6.95 4.87 10.11
CA VAL A 29 7.64 5.22 11.38
C VAL A 29 6.77 6.15 12.21
N PHE A 30 6.28 7.24 11.61
CA PHE A 30 5.46 8.22 12.32
C PHE A 30 4.13 7.60 12.79
N LYS A 31 3.44 6.88 11.91
CA LYS A 31 2.18 6.23 12.22
C LYS A 31 2.34 5.21 13.36
N GLN A 32 3.35 4.36 13.30
CA GLN A 32 3.62 3.36 14.33
C GLN A 32 3.95 4.02 15.67
N ALA A 33 4.79 5.06 15.67
CA ALA A 33 5.13 5.81 16.86
C ALA A 33 3.89 6.44 17.50
N LEU A 34 3.04 7.09 16.70
CA LEU A 34 1.80 7.70 17.19
C LEU A 34 0.86 6.65 17.82
N LEU A 35 0.67 5.51 17.15
CA LEU A 35 -0.19 4.43 17.67
C LEU A 35 0.34 3.91 19.02
N LEU A 36 1.65 3.76 19.16
CA LEU A 36 2.27 3.33 20.43
C LEU A 36 2.13 4.39 21.52
N VAL A 37 2.34 5.66 21.20
CA VAL A 37 2.17 6.78 22.16
C VAL A 37 0.72 6.85 22.65
N ILE A 38 -0.27 6.63 21.79
CA ILE A 38 -1.69 6.54 22.16
C ILE A 38 -1.93 5.31 23.06
N THR A 39 -1.41 4.14 22.65
CA THR A 39 -1.70 2.86 23.31
C THR A 39 -1.09 2.78 24.70
N TYR A 40 0.14 3.27 24.90
CA TYR A 40 0.83 3.27 26.18
C TYR A 40 0.52 4.47 27.09
N GLY A 41 -0.39 5.38 26.63
CA GLY A 41 -0.87 6.48 27.46
C GLY A 41 0.21 7.51 27.83
N TRP A 42 1.25 7.67 27.01
CA TRP A 42 2.34 8.64 27.26
C TRP A 42 1.88 10.10 27.13
N ILE A 43 0.63 10.29 26.73
CA ILE A 43 -0.01 11.59 26.61
C ILE A 43 -1.29 11.55 27.44
N GLN A 44 -1.36 12.44 28.45
CA GLN A 44 -2.53 12.58 29.32
C GLN A 44 -3.66 13.34 28.61
N GLN A 45 -4.37 12.70 27.70
CA GLN A 45 -5.65 13.22 27.17
C GLN A 45 -6.64 12.07 27.03
N GLN A 46 -7.46 11.89 28.04
CA GLN A 46 -8.42 10.80 28.15
C GLN A 46 -9.86 11.27 27.90
N ALA A 47 -10.14 11.86 26.73
CA ALA A 47 -11.53 12.09 26.35
C ALA A 47 -12.15 10.92 25.55
N ALA A 48 -11.32 9.98 25.03
CA ALA A 48 -11.79 8.86 24.21
C ALA A 48 -11.01 7.57 24.50
N SER A 49 -11.61 6.41 24.21
CA SER A 49 -10.93 5.12 24.37
C SER A 49 -9.76 4.98 23.41
N ILE A 50 -8.73 4.20 23.78
CA ILE A 50 -7.57 3.89 22.94
C ILE A 50 -8.01 3.38 21.55
N SER A 51 -9.00 2.48 21.51
CA SER A 51 -9.55 1.96 20.27
C SER A 51 -10.14 3.06 19.38
N THR A 52 -10.89 4.00 19.96
CA THR A 52 -11.46 5.15 19.23
C THR A 52 -10.36 6.03 18.64
N LEU A 53 -9.31 6.32 19.41
CA LEU A 53 -8.20 7.16 18.94
C LEU A 53 -7.37 6.47 17.84
N ASN A 54 -7.13 5.17 17.95
CA ASN A 54 -6.45 4.39 16.92
C ASN A 54 -7.26 4.33 15.61
N ASN A 55 -8.59 4.16 15.71
CA ASN A 55 -9.48 4.18 14.56
C ASN A 55 -9.54 5.59 13.94
N LEU A 56 -9.56 6.63 14.75
CA LEU A 56 -9.50 8.03 14.28
C LEU A 56 -8.18 8.30 13.54
N ALA A 57 -7.06 7.84 14.06
CA ALA A 57 -5.76 7.96 13.41
C ALA A 57 -5.75 7.26 12.03
N ALA A 58 -6.28 6.05 11.94
CA ALA A 58 -6.40 5.32 10.68
C ALA A 58 -7.32 6.08 9.67
N LEU A 59 -8.47 6.58 10.14
CA LEU A 59 -9.39 7.37 9.32
C LEU A 59 -8.73 8.65 8.80
N LEU A 60 -8.07 9.41 9.67
CA LEU A 60 -7.42 10.68 9.30
C LEU A 60 -6.31 10.49 8.25
N PHE A 61 -5.58 9.37 8.28
CA PHE A 61 -4.58 9.07 7.27
C PHE A 61 -5.19 8.69 5.91
N ILE A 62 -6.34 8.00 5.89
CA ILE A 62 -6.99 7.51 4.66
C ILE A 62 -7.91 8.57 4.03
N LEU A 63 -8.55 9.40 4.84
CA LEU A 63 -9.53 10.39 4.39
C LEU A 63 -9.02 11.30 3.25
N PRO A 64 -7.78 11.81 3.26
CA PRO A 64 -7.24 12.62 2.17
C PRO A 64 -7.24 11.91 0.81
N TYR A 65 -7.01 10.59 0.78
CA TYR A 65 -7.02 9.83 -0.47
C TYR A 65 -8.39 9.87 -1.15
N PHE A 66 -9.44 9.83 -0.38
CA PHE A 66 -10.79 9.94 -0.91
C PHE A 66 -11.10 11.35 -1.41
N ILE A 67 -10.70 12.38 -0.65
CA ILE A 67 -11.05 13.78 -0.93
C ILE A 67 -10.19 14.34 -2.06
N PHE A 68 -8.86 14.19 -1.99
CA PHE A 68 -7.90 14.96 -2.80
C PHE A 68 -7.31 14.21 -3.99
N SER A 69 -7.48 12.88 -4.12
CA SER A 69 -6.80 12.10 -5.17
C SER A 69 -7.05 12.63 -6.58
N ALA A 70 -8.28 13.01 -6.91
CA ALA A 70 -8.61 13.49 -8.25
C ALA A 70 -7.91 14.82 -8.58
N THR A 71 -7.92 15.78 -7.67
CA THR A 71 -7.22 17.05 -7.83
C THR A 71 -5.71 16.85 -7.84
N ALA A 72 -5.18 15.95 -7.02
CA ALA A 72 -3.77 15.56 -7.04
C ALA A 72 -3.36 15.00 -8.41
N GLY A 73 -4.23 14.20 -9.04
CA GLY A 73 -4.01 13.70 -10.40
C GLY A 73 -3.96 14.81 -11.45
N GLN A 74 -4.85 15.81 -11.37
CA GLN A 74 -4.82 16.97 -12.27
C GLN A 74 -3.54 17.79 -12.09
N ILE A 75 -3.12 18.04 -10.86
CA ILE A 75 -1.88 18.76 -10.55
C ILE A 75 -0.66 18.00 -11.10
N ALA A 76 -0.63 16.68 -10.97
CA ALA A 76 0.44 15.83 -11.47
C ALA A 76 0.51 15.75 -13.01
N ASP A 77 -0.60 16.00 -13.72
CA ASP A 77 -0.62 16.09 -15.17
C ASP A 77 -0.32 17.52 -15.68
N LYS A 78 -0.66 18.56 -14.90
CA LYS A 78 -0.47 19.97 -15.27
C LYS A 78 0.96 20.47 -15.08
N TYR A 79 1.66 20.01 -14.04
CA TYR A 79 2.95 20.53 -13.64
C TYR A 79 4.08 19.52 -13.83
N GLU A 80 5.31 20.01 -13.88
CA GLU A 80 6.51 19.19 -13.99
C GLU A 80 6.67 18.32 -12.72
N ARG A 81 6.71 17.01 -12.92
CA ARG A 81 6.60 16.01 -11.84
C ARG A 81 7.78 16.00 -10.89
N SER A 82 9.02 16.17 -11.39
CA SER A 82 10.20 16.19 -10.51
C SER A 82 10.21 17.41 -9.59
N GLN A 83 9.71 18.55 -10.08
CA GLN A 83 9.55 19.76 -9.29
C GLN A 83 8.47 19.61 -8.22
N LEU A 84 7.31 19.02 -8.59
CA LEU A 84 6.24 18.70 -7.64
C LEU A 84 6.74 17.80 -6.54
N ILE A 85 7.50 16.74 -6.88
CA ILE A 85 8.08 15.83 -5.89
C ILE A 85 8.96 16.59 -4.90
N ARG A 86 9.80 17.52 -5.36
CA ARG A 86 10.66 18.32 -4.49
C ARG A 86 9.84 19.17 -3.52
N TYR A 87 8.77 19.82 -3.99
CA TYR A 87 7.87 20.59 -3.12
C TYR A 87 7.15 19.70 -2.11
N LEU A 88 6.67 18.52 -2.54
CA LEU A 88 6.05 17.56 -1.62
C LEU A 88 7.04 17.08 -0.56
N LYS A 89 8.30 16.84 -0.92
CA LYS A 89 9.32 16.45 0.06
C LYS A 89 9.70 17.57 1.04
N LEU A 90 9.65 18.83 0.63
CA LEU A 90 9.76 19.98 1.55
C LEU A 90 8.53 20.05 2.48
N LEU A 91 7.34 19.82 1.95
CA LEU A 91 6.11 19.74 2.75
C LEU A 91 6.19 18.58 3.77
N GLU A 92 6.74 17.44 3.40
CA GLU A 92 6.96 16.31 4.32
C GLU A 92 7.85 16.72 5.50
N ILE A 93 8.94 17.45 5.24
CA ILE A 93 9.81 17.98 6.32
C ILE A 93 8.99 18.90 7.25
N ALA A 94 8.20 19.83 6.70
CA ALA A 94 7.37 20.72 7.49
C ALA A 94 6.34 19.96 8.34
N ILE A 95 5.72 18.90 7.78
CA ILE A 95 4.80 18.03 8.51
C ILE A 95 5.52 17.28 9.63
N MET A 96 6.73 16.77 9.40
CA MET A 96 7.52 16.10 10.45
C MET A 96 7.95 17.07 11.55
N LEU A 97 8.26 18.30 11.22
CA LEU A 97 8.51 19.36 12.23
C LEU A 97 7.25 19.65 13.06
N LEU A 98 6.08 19.73 12.43
CA LEU A 98 4.81 19.88 13.15
C LEU A 98 4.52 18.67 14.05
N GLY A 99 4.73 17.45 13.54
CA GLY A 99 4.61 16.22 14.32
C GLY A 99 5.57 16.19 15.52
N THR A 100 6.81 16.66 15.31
CA THR A 100 7.81 16.84 16.38
C THR A 100 7.31 17.78 17.46
N VAL A 101 6.75 18.94 17.10
CA VAL A 101 6.13 19.84 18.08
C VAL A 101 5.06 19.09 18.89
N GLY A 102 4.19 18.35 18.22
CA GLY A 102 3.17 17.52 18.86
C GLY A 102 3.75 16.51 19.86
N PHE A 103 4.82 15.81 19.48
CA PHE A 103 5.52 14.86 20.37
C PHE A 103 6.15 15.54 21.56
N LEU A 104 6.87 16.66 21.37
CA LEU A 104 7.61 17.34 22.45
C LEU A 104 6.71 18.02 23.48
N ILE A 105 5.57 18.59 23.03
CA ILE A 105 4.62 19.21 23.98
C ILE A 105 3.53 18.24 24.46
N GLY A 106 3.55 16.98 23.99
CA GLY A 106 2.58 15.97 24.38
C GLY A 106 1.14 16.26 23.90
N ASN A 107 0.98 16.91 22.74
CA ASN A 107 -0.35 17.27 22.23
C ASN A 107 -0.82 16.30 21.13
N LEU A 108 -1.77 15.44 21.50
CA LEU A 108 -2.33 14.44 20.59
C LEU A 108 -2.98 15.05 19.33
N TRP A 109 -3.67 16.18 19.46
CA TRP A 109 -4.38 16.79 18.33
C TRP A 109 -3.43 17.31 17.26
N ILE A 110 -2.27 17.86 17.68
CA ILE A 110 -1.21 18.28 16.74
C ILE A 110 -0.65 17.07 16.01
N MET A 111 -0.43 15.95 16.71
CA MET A 111 0.06 14.71 16.09
C MET A 111 -0.95 14.11 15.12
N LEU A 112 -2.24 14.08 15.49
CA LEU A 112 -3.33 13.61 14.61
C LEU A 112 -3.48 14.54 13.37
N PHE A 113 -3.31 15.84 13.55
CA PHE A 113 -3.32 16.79 12.45
C PHE A 113 -2.10 16.60 11.53
N ALA A 114 -0.92 16.38 12.09
CA ALA A 114 0.28 16.01 11.31
C ALA A 114 0.05 14.70 10.52
N LEU A 115 -0.62 13.71 11.13
CA LEU A 115 -0.98 12.46 10.45
C LEU A 115 -1.97 12.68 9.28
N PHE A 116 -2.97 13.55 9.45
CA PHE A 116 -3.86 13.95 8.37
C PHE A 116 -3.12 14.64 7.22
N LEU A 117 -2.22 15.58 7.54
CA LEU A 117 -1.37 16.25 6.55
C LEU A 117 -0.43 15.27 5.85
N MET A 118 0.08 14.26 6.56
CA MET A 118 0.89 13.20 5.98
C MET A 118 0.09 12.33 5.00
N GLY A 119 -1.15 11.97 5.34
CA GLY A 119 -2.09 11.33 4.41
C GLY A 119 -2.36 12.19 3.19
N THR A 120 -2.49 13.52 3.38
CA THR A 120 -2.65 14.49 2.28
C THR A 120 -1.41 14.51 1.38
N HIS A 121 -0.22 14.63 1.97
CA HIS A 121 1.05 14.54 1.26
C HIS A 121 1.15 13.27 0.42
N SER A 122 0.88 12.10 1.02
CA SER A 122 0.94 10.81 0.34
C SER A 122 -0.12 10.68 -0.77
N THR A 123 -1.28 11.35 -0.61
CA THR A 123 -2.31 11.43 -1.64
C THR A 123 -1.83 12.19 -2.88
N PHE A 124 -1.13 13.30 -2.71
CA PHE A 124 -0.55 14.05 -3.82
C PHE A 124 0.66 13.34 -4.45
N PHE A 125 1.46 12.67 -3.65
CA PHE A 125 2.63 11.93 -4.13
C PHE A 125 2.25 10.68 -4.93
N GLY A 126 1.15 10.00 -4.58
CA GLY A 126 0.71 8.75 -5.20
C GLY A 126 0.56 8.80 -6.73
N PRO A 127 -0.25 9.71 -7.30
CA PRO A 127 -0.40 9.87 -8.76
C PRO A 127 0.94 10.14 -9.46
N ILE A 128 1.78 10.99 -8.86
CA ILE A 128 3.07 11.39 -9.45
C ILE A 128 4.00 10.19 -9.54
N LYS A 129 4.17 9.44 -8.44
CA LYS A 129 5.14 8.34 -8.35
C LYS A 129 4.87 7.22 -9.35
N TYR A 130 3.61 6.94 -9.66
CA TYR A 130 3.26 5.91 -10.65
C TYR A 130 3.21 6.47 -12.09
N ALA A 131 2.84 7.74 -12.26
CA ALA A 131 2.78 8.35 -13.57
C ALA A 131 4.17 8.68 -14.16
N ILE A 132 5.19 8.87 -13.31
CA ILE A 132 6.57 9.15 -13.76
C ILE A 132 7.28 7.88 -14.27
N LEU A 133 6.91 6.67 -13.81
CA LEU A 133 7.61 5.44 -14.16
C LEU A 133 7.72 5.20 -15.67
N PRO A 134 6.65 5.33 -16.49
CA PRO A 134 6.75 5.17 -17.92
C PRO A 134 7.52 6.27 -18.65
N GLU A 135 7.88 7.36 -17.96
CA GLU A 135 8.70 8.45 -18.53
C GLU A 135 10.20 8.22 -18.31
N VAL A 136 10.55 7.53 -17.23
CA VAL A 136 11.94 7.24 -16.87
C VAL A 136 12.38 5.82 -17.23
N LEU A 137 11.45 4.94 -17.56
CA LEU A 137 11.69 3.53 -17.88
C LEU A 137 11.35 3.23 -19.35
N LYS A 138 12.11 2.33 -19.95
CA LYS A 138 11.77 1.75 -21.25
C LYS A 138 10.55 0.83 -21.12
N PRO A 139 9.77 0.60 -22.19
CA PRO A 139 8.59 -0.28 -22.13
C PRO A 139 8.89 -1.69 -21.56
N ASN A 140 10.06 -2.26 -21.91
CA ASN A 140 10.51 -3.55 -21.40
C ASN A 140 11.04 -3.54 -19.96
N GLU A 141 11.18 -2.37 -19.33
CA GLU A 141 11.60 -2.21 -17.94
C GLU A 141 10.44 -1.93 -16.98
N LEU A 142 9.26 -1.59 -17.54
CA LEU A 142 8.12 -1.14 -16.74
C LEU A 142 7.64 -2.18 -15.74
N MET A 143 7.63 -3.45 -16.13
CA MET A 143 7.34 -4.57 -15.23
C MET A 143 8.33 -4.65 -14.08
N SER A 144 9.62 -4.48 -14.38
CA SER A 144 10.71 -4.48 -13.39
C SER A 144 10.64 -3.30 -12.44
N GLY A 145 10.36 -2.11 -12.97
CA GLY A 145 10.21 -0.90 -12.17
C GLY A 145 9.05 -1.00 -11.19
N ASN A 146 7.89 -1.50 -11.63
CA ASN A 146 6.75 -1.71 -10.75
C ASN A 146 7.02 -2.80 -9.69
N ALA A 147 7.71 -3.88 -10.05
CA ALA A 147 8.09 -4.91 -9.09
C ALA A 147 9.01 -4.34 -7.99
N LEU A 148 10.01 -3.54 -8.38
CA LEU A 148 10.90 -2.88 -7.44
C LEU A 148 10.16 -1.85 -6.56
N PHE A 149 9.25 -1.06 -7.14
CA PHE A 149 8.44 -0.11 -6.38
C PHE A 149 7.55 -0.82 -5.37
N GLN A 150 6.89 -1.90 -5.76
CA GLN A 150 6.03 -2.66 -4.86
C GLN A 150 6.84 -3.34 -3.75
N SER A 151 7.95 -3.99 -4.10
CA SER A 151 8.86 -4.60 -3.11
C SER A 151 9.44 -3.55 -2.16
N GLY A 152 9.92 -2.42 -2.70
CA GLY A 152 10.45 -1.31 -1.93
C GLY A 152 9.40 -0.72 -0.98
N THR A 153 8.16 -0.53 -1.42
CA THR A 153 7.07 -0.06 -0.56
C THR A 153 6.78 -1.06 0.57
N SER A 154 6.70 -2.36 0.27
CA SER A 154 6.45 -3.38 1.29
C SER A 154 7.57 -3.44 2.34
N LEU A 155 8.84 -3.37 1.90
CA LEU A 155 9.99 -3.31 2.81
C LEU A 155 10.02 -2.02 3.62
N ALA A 156 9.67 -0.88 3.02
CA ALA A 156 9.60 0.40 3.71
C ALA A 156 8.52 0.42 4.80
N ILE A 157 7.36 -0.18 4.53
CA ILE A 157 6.29 -0.36 5.53
C ILE A 157 6.80 -1.21 6.70
N LEU A 158 7.40 -2.37 6.40
CA LEU A 158 7.93 -3.27 7.41
C LEU A 158 9.00 -2.61 8.28
N PHE A 159 10.05 -2.04 7.64
CA PHE A 159 11.13 -1.37 8.36
C PHE A 159 10.63 -0.14 9.11
N GLY A 160 9.62 0.56 8.58
CA GLY A 160 8.99 1.69 9.25
C GLY A 160 8.30 1.30 10.55
N MET A 161 7.53 0.23 10.55
CA MET A 161 6.88 -0.29 11.76
C MET A 161 7.92 -0.78 12.79
N ILE A 162 8.92 -1.54 12.35
CA ILE A 162 9.99 -2.03 13.24
C ILE A 162 10.78 -0.86 13.83
N LEU A 163 11.23 0.08 12.99
CA LEU A 163 12.04 1.22 13.42
C LEU A 163 11.24 2.13 14.37
N GLY A 164 9.99 2.45 14.02
CA GLY A 164 9.11 3.26 14.86
C GLY A 164 8.89 2.62 16.23
N GLY A 165 8.63 1.31 16.27
CA GLY A 165 8.50 0.54 17.51
C GLY A 165 9.79 0.50 18.32
N ALA A 166 10.92 0.20 17.68
CA ALA A 166 12.21 0.11 18.35
C ALA A 166 12.69 1.44 18.94
N VAL A 167 12.52 2.55 18.18
CA VAL A 167 12.89 3.89 18.68
C VAL A 167 12.01 4.30 19.87
N ILE A 168 10.70 4.05 19.80
CA ILE A 168 9.79 4.32 20.93
C ILE A 168 10.18 3.49 22.14
N ALA A 169 10.41 2.18 22.00
CA ALA A 169 10.81 1.31 23.10
C ALA A 169 12.15 1.72 23.73
N ALA A 170 13.14 2.08 22.90
CA ALA A 170 14.46 2.51 23.38
C ALA A 170 14.47 3.93 23.97
N SER A 171 13.45 4.74 23.68
CA SER A 171 13.41 6.15 24.08
C SER A 171 13.13 6.38 25.55
N ALA A 172 12.66 5.36 26.29
CA ALA A 172 12.24 5.45 27.70
C ALA A 172 11.31 6.66 27.98
N GLY A 173 10.43 7.00 27.02
CA GLY A 173 9.50 8.13 27.13
C GLY A 173 10.04 9.46 26.57
N ASN A 174 11.30 9.53 26.14
CA ASN A 174 11.85 10.74 25.53
C ASN A 174 11.57 10.78 24.02
N LEU A 175 10.50 11.46 23.64
CA LEU A 175 10.01 11.52 22.25
C LEU A 175 10.93 12.33 21.28
N ILE A 176 12.04 12.90 21.78
CA ILE A 176 13.03 13.59 20.92
C ILE A 176 13.65 12.61 19.90
N TRP A 177 13.87 11.35 20.29
CA TRP A 177 14.51 10.36 19.42
C TRP A 177 13.65 10.00 18.21
N ILE A 178 12.34 9.82 18.41
CA ILE A 178 11.43 9.58 17.28
C ILE A 178 11.32 10.83 16.40
N SER A 179 11.33 12.02 16.98
CA SER A 179 11.31 13.29 16.27
C SER A 179 12.54 13.44 15.36
N LEU A 180 13.73 13.18 15.89
CA LEU A 180 14.97 13.20 15.08
C LEU A 180 14.95 12.13 13.97
N THR A 181 14.39 10.96 14.25
CA THR A 181 14.29 9.87 13.27
C THR A 181 13.43 10.27 12.08
N VAL A 182 12.20 10.76 12.31
CA VAL A 182 11.29 11.12 11.21
C VAL A 182 11.79 12.32 10.40
N ILE A 183 12.41 13.31 11.05
CA ILE A 183 13.03 14.44 10.35
C ILE A 183 14.22 13.96 9.50
N SER A 184 15.08 13.08 10.03
CA SER A 184 16.23 12.56 9.29
C SER A 184 15.79 11.77 8.05
N ILE A 185 14.76 10.93 8.17
CA ILE A 185 14.21 10.17 7.03
C ILE A 185 13.62 11.14 5.98
N ALA A 186 12.88 12.17 6.39
CA ALA A 186 12.32 13.17 5.50
C ALA A 186 13.43 13.93 4.74
N LEU A 187 14.51 14.30 5.42
CA LEU A 187 15.68 14.95 4.82
C LEU A 187 16.36 14.07 3.78
N ILE A 188 16.57 12.77 4.07
CA ILE A 188 17.14 11.81 3.11
C ILE A 188 16.22 11.68 1.89
N GLY A 189 14.90 11.59 2.11
CA GLY A 189 13.91 11.56 1.04
C GLY A 189 13.94 12.83 0.17
N TYR A 190 14.08 14.02 0.78
CA TYR A 190 14.22 15.28 0.07
C TYR A 190 15.53 15.32 -0.73
N ILE A 191 16.67 14.98 -0.13
CA ILE A 191 17.97 14.94 -0.82
C ILE A 191 17.88 14.01 -2.04
N SER A 192 17.30 12.81 -1.89
CA SER A 192 17.09 11.87 -2.99
C SER A 192 16.25 12.48 -4.11
N SER A 193 15.22 13.27 -3.78
CA SER A 193 14.33 13.91 -4.75
C SER A 193 15.03 14.95 -5.61
N ARG A 194 16.13 15.54 -5.13
CA ARG A 194 16.92 16.55 -5.88
C ARG A 194 17.60 15.97 -7.11
N TYR A 195 17.86 14.67 -7.11
CA TYR A 195 18.51 13.96 -8.20
C TYR A 195 17.53 13.37 -9.23
N ILE A 196 16.21 13.51 -9.02
CA ILE A 196 15.21 13.09 -10.01
C ILE A 196 15.34 13.98 -11.24
N LEU A 197 15.46 13.32 -12.41
CA LEU A 197 15.60 13.99 -13.70
C LEU A 197 14.33 14.76 -14.04
N LYS A 198 14.51 15.91 -14.66
CA LYS A 198 13.42 16.77 -15.11
C LYS A 198 12.60 16.07 -16.19
N GLN A 199 11.28 16.17 -16.09
CA GLN A 199 10.33 15.54 -17.01
C GLN A 199 9.59 16.59 -17.83
N SER A 200 9.06 16.19 -18.99
CA SER A 200 8.15 17.05 -19.76
C SER A 200 6.78 17.15 -19.06
N ILE A 201 6.12 18.28 -19.28
CA ILE A 201 4.78 18.54 -18.72
C ILE A 201 3.75 17.84 -19.61
N PRO A 202 2.93 16.91 -19.08
CA PRO A 202 2.01 16.13 -19.91
C PRO A 202 0.82 16.92 -20.45
N ALA A 203 0.27 17.84 -19.65
CA ALA A 203 -0.93 18.62 -20.00
C ALA A 203 -0.84 20.07 -19.48
N PRO A 204 0.03 20.93 -20.07
CA PRO A 204 0.27 22.28 -19.54
C PRO A 204 -0.97 23.18 -19.58
N GLU A 205 -1.87 22.99 -20.54
CA GLU A 205 -3.11 23.78 -20.69
C GLU A 205 -4.24 23.34 -19.75
N LEU A 206 -4.04 22.29 -18.97
CA LEU A 206 -5.06 21.78 -18.05
C LEU A 206 -5.41 22.82 -16.99
N GLN A 207 -6.71 23.16 -16.86
CA GLN A 207 -7.22 23.95 -15.76
C GLN A 207 -7.56 23.02 -14.58
N VAL A 208 -6.95 23.26 -13.42
CA VAL A 208 -7.22 22.48 -12.20
C VAL A 208 -8.57 22.91 -11.63
N ASP A 209 -9.49 21.96 -11.50
CA ASP A 209 -10.77 22.14 -10.83
C ASP A 209 -10.62 21.81 -9.33
N TRP A 210 -10.87 22.80 -8.48
CA TRP A 210 -10.74 22.68 -7.03
C TRP A 210 -12.01 22.16 -6.34
N ASN A 211 -13.05 21.86 -7.10
CA ASN A 211 -14.22 21.16 -6.57
C ASN A 211 -13.95 19.67 -6.49
N PHE A 212 -13.49 19.19 -5.33
CA PHE A 212 -13.02 17.82 -5.11
C PHE A 212 -14.08 16.76 -5.48
N PHE A 213 -15.33 16.96 -5.18
CA PHE A 213 -16.42 16.02 -5.52
C PHE A 213 -16.65 15.96 -7.02
N ARG A 214 -16.77 17.11 -7.66
CA ARG A 214 -16.95 17.21 -9.11
C ARG A 214 -15.77 16.58 -9.84
N THR A 215 -14.55 16.89 -9.41
CA THR A 215 -13.31 16.37 -9.98
C THR A 215 -13.21 14.86 -9.82
N SER A 216 -13.58 14.31 -8.66
CA SER A 216 -13.61 12.86 -8.43
C SER A 216 -14.60 12.16 -9.36
N LEU A 217 -15.81 12.69 -9.51
CA LEU A 217 -16.83 12.16 -10.43
C LEU A 217 -16.37 12.24 -11.89
N GLN A 218 -15.77 13.36 -12.32
CA GLN A 218 -15.23 13.52 -13.68
C GLN A 218 -14.08 12.55 -13.95
N THR A 219 -13.17 12.38 -12.99
CA THR A 219 -12.05 11.46 -13.06
C THR A 219 -12.51 10.01 -13.20
N LEU A 220 -13.52 9.61 -12.41
CA LEU A 220 -14.11 8.28 -12.53
C LEU A 220 -14.89 8.09 -13.84
N LYS A 221 -15.64 9.10 -14.30
CA LYS A 221 -16.32 9.07 -15.60
C LYS A 221 -15.32 8.93 -16.75
N TYR A 222 -14.22 9.68 -16.70
CA TYR A 222 -13.14 9.55 -17.68
C TYR A 222 -12.52 8.15 -17.66
N ALA A 223 -12.16 7.62 -16.50
CA ALA A 223 -11.62 6.26 -16.40
C ALA A 223 -12.62 5.23 -16.98
N LYS A 224 -13.92 5.38 -16.70
CA LYS A 224 -15.00 4.52 -17.21
C LYS A 224 -15.14 4.60 -18.76
N SER A 225 -14.83 5.74 -19.37
CA SER A 225 -14.84 5.89 -20.83
C SER A 225 -13.70 5.13 -21.55
N LEU A 226 -12.73 4.60 -20.77
CA LEU A 226 -11.61 3.80 -21.23
C LEU A 226 -11.77 2.35 -20.74
N PRO A 227 -12.51 1.47 -21.45
CA PRO A 227 -12.96 0.17 -20.90
C PRO A 227 -11.82 -0.73 -20.44
N LEU A 228 -10.71 -0.79 -21.18
CA LEU A 228 -9.53 -1.56 -20.80
C LEU A 228 -8.93 -1.05 -19.47
N ILE A 229 -8.70 0.26 -19.38
CA ILE A 229 -8.14 0.89 -18.19
C ILE A 229 -9.08 0.69 -17.01
N PHE A 230 -10.37 0.97 -17.18
CA PHE A 230 -11.35 0.80 -16.08
C PHE A 230 -11.40 -0.63 -15.56
N THR A 231 -11.32 -1.63 -16.45
CA THR A 231 -11.27 -3.04 -16.05
C THR A 231 -9.98 -3.35 -15.26
N ILE A 232 -8.84 -2.79 -15.66
CA ILE A 232 -7.58 -2.91 -14.92
C ILE A 232 -7.69 -2.25 -13.54
N LEU A 233 -8.29 -1.06 -13.45
CA LEU A 233 -8.52 -0.36 -12.18
C LEU A 233 -9.38 -1.19 -11.22
N LEU A 234 -10.44 -1.82 -11.72
CA LEU A 234 -11.26 -2.73 -10.91
C LEU A 234 -10.45 -3.93 -10.41
N GLY A 235 -9.54 -4.48 -11.25
CA GLY A 235 -8.61 -5.52 -10.82
C GLY A 235 -7.69 -5.07 -9.69
N ASN A 236 -7.08 -3.89 -9.83
CA ASN A 236 -6.26 -3.28 -8.78
C ASN A 236 -7.07 -3.08 -7.48
N SER A 237 -8.27 -2.53 -7.59
CA SER A 237 -9.12 -2.22 -6.43
C SER A 237 -9.60 -3.50 -5.73
N TRP A 238 -9.84 -4.57 -6.49
CA TRP A 238 -10.13 -5.88 -5.91
C TRP A 238 -8.99 -6.42 -5.05
N TYR A 239 -7.74 -6.23 -5.49
CA TYR A 239 -6.58 -6.58 -4.67
C TYR A 239 -6.54 -5.82 -3.33
N TRP A 240 -6.92 -4.54 -3.33
CA TRP A 240 -7.00 -3.76 -2.10
C TRP A 240 -8.18 -4.18 -1.21
N PHE A 241 -9.34 -4.54 -1.78
CA PHE A 241 -10.43 -5.17 -1.04
C PHE A 241 -9.96 -6.45 -0.35
N TYR A 242 -9.36 -7.33 -1.14
CA TYR A 242 -8.85 -8.61 -0.67
C TYR A 242 -7.79 -8.43 0.43
N GLY A 243 -6.76 -7.63 0.16
CA GLY A 243 -5.68 -7.34 1.10
C GLY A 243 -6.19 -6.72 2.40
N ALA A 244 -7.09 -5.74 2.32
CA ALA A 244 -7.68 -5.11 3.49
C ALA A 244 -8.48 -6.11 4.32
N THR A 245 -9.30 -6.98 3.70
CA THR A 245 -10.06 -8.02 4.41
C THR A 245 -9.14 -8.94 5.22
N TYR A 246 -8.02 -9.41 4.62
CA TYR A 246 -7.12 -10.32 5.33
C TYR A 246 -6.26 -9.61 6.38
N LEU A 247 -5.63 -8.49 6.02
CA LEU A 247 -4.66 -7.81 6.88
C LEU A 247 -5.28 -7.22 8.15
N THR A 248 -6.51 -6.70 8.06
CA THR A 248 -7.21 -6.17 9.25
C THR A 248 -7.59 -7.26 10.24
N GLN A 249 -7.69 -8.51 9.80
CA GLN A 249 -8.03 -9.65 10.65
C GLN A 249 -6.81 -10.37 11.24
N ILE A 250 -5.58 -10.05 10.83
CA ILE A 250 -4.37 -10.68 11.40
C ILE A 250 -4.29 -10.55 12.92
N PRO A 251 -4.56 -9.39 13.57
CA PRO A 251 -4.55 -9.31 15.03
C PRO A 251 -5.59 -10.23 15.68
N GLN A 252 -6.81 -10.28 15.15
CA GLN A 252 -7.87 -11.15 15.66
C GLN A 252 -7.53 -12.63 15.47
N LEU A 253 -7.02 -13.02 14.28
CA LEU A 253 -6.54 -14.37 14.00
C LEU A 253 -5.46 -14.78 15.01
N THR A 254 -4.50 -13.87 15.26
CA THR A 254 -3.40 -14.14 16.19
C THR A 254 -3.89 -14.33 17.60
N LEU A 255 -4.78 -13.47 18.08
CA LEU A 255 -5.30 -13.54 19.46
C LEU A 255 -6.25 -14.73 19.66
N GLN A 256 -7.24 -14.88 18.78
CA GLN A 256 -8.34 -15.85 18.98
C GLN A 256 -8.02 -17.26 18.47
N ASN A 257 -7.32 -17.37 17.33
CA ASN A 257 -7.05 -18.67 16.73
C ASN A 257 -5.66 -19.23 17.10
N LEU A 258 -4.64 -18.35 17.23
CA LEU A 258 -3.30 -18.80 17.59
C LEU A 258 -3.00 -18.68 19.09
N HIS A 259 -3.86 -18.05 19.86
CA HIS A 259 -3.62 -17.72 21.26
C HIS A 259 -2.25 -17.09 21.50
N ALA A 260 -1.89 -16.11 20.65
CA ALA A 260 -0.56 -15.51 20.60
C ALA A 260 -0.59 -13.99 20.76
N SER A 261 0.55 -13.43 21.13
CA SER A 261 0.74 -12.02 21.45
C SER A 261 0.75 -11.12 20.19
N GLU A 262 0.64 -9.81 20.39
CA GLU A 262 0.71 -8.80 19.33
C GLU A 262 2.02 -8.84 18.55
N ASN A 263 3.12 -9.27 19.15
CA ASN A 263 4.39 -9.45 18.48
C ASN A 263 4.32 -10.56 17.41
N VAL A 264 3.52 -11.61 17.63
CA VAL A 264 3.27 -12.67 16.64
C VAL A 264 2.39 -12.15 15.52
N ALA A 265 1.41 -11.26 15.80
CA ALA A 265 0.65 -10.59 14.75
C ALA A 265 1.57 -9.75 13.85
N SER A 266 2.49 -9.00 14.44
CA SER A 266 3.50 -8.23 13.72
C SER A 266 4.44 -9.12 12.87
N LEU A 267 4.78 -10.30 13.39
CA LEU A 267 5.54 -11.31 12.63
C LEU A 267 4.78 -11.80 11.41
N LEU A 268 3.49 -12.11 11.54
CA LEU A 268 2.64 -12.53 10.40
C LEU A 268 2.51 -11.44 9.34
N LEU A 269 2.31 -10.17 9.75
CA LEU A 269 2.32 -9.03 8.84
C LEU A 269 3.68 -8.86 8.13
N THR A 270 4.76 -9.18 8.82
CA THR A 270 6.12 -9.22 8.26
C THR A 270 6.23 -10.29 7.17
N PHE A 271 5.80 -11.52 7.45
CA PHE A 271 5.80 -12.61 6.48
C PHE A 271 4.96 -12.28 5.24
N PHE A 272 3.80 -11.66 5.42
CA PHE A 272 2.99 -11.19 4.31
C PHE A 272 3.70 -10.13 3.46
N SER A 273 4.32 -9.14 4.09
CA SER A 273 5.04 -8.06 3.40
C SER A 273 6.27 -8.56 2.65
N VAL A 274 7.06 -9.44 3.26
CA VAL A 274 8.18 -10.12 2.62
C VAL A 274 7.68 -10.99 1.46
N GLY A 275 6.55 -11.68 1.64
CA GLY A 275 5.88 -12.43 0.60
C GLY A 275 5.55 -11.57 -0.62
N ILE A 276 4.94 -10.38 -0.44
CA ILE A 276 4.66 -9.45 -1.55
C ILE A 276 5.97 -9.06 -2.27
N GLY A 277 7.02 -8.74 -1.53
CA GLY A 277 8.32 -8.40 -2.09
C GLY A 277 8.90 -9.53 -2.96
N LEU A 278 8.91 -10.75 -2.42
CA LEU A 278 9.36 -11.95 -3.13
C LEU A 278 8.49 -12.26 -4.35
N GLY A 279 7.17 -12.18 -4.20
CA GLY A 279 6.22 -12.41 -5.29
C GLY A 279 6.38 -11.40 -6.42
N SER A 280 6.59 -10.13 -6.09
CA SER A 280 6.87 -9.07 -7.07
C SER A 280 8.16 -9.34 -7.84
N TYR A 281 9.23 -9.75 -7.14
CA TYR A 281 10.50 -10.12 -7.76
C TYR A 281 10.36 -11.36 -8.66
N LEU A 282 9.72 -12.42 -8.17
CA LEU A 282 9.47 -13.65 -8.93
C LEU A 282 8.57 -13.42 -10.14
N CYS A 283 7.54 -12.57 -10.00
CA CYS A 283 6.67 -12.19 -11.11
C CYS A 283 7.47 -11.61 -12.29
N ARG A 284 8.43 -10.73 -12.01
CA ARG A 284 9.36 -10.22 -13.02
C ARG A 284 10.23 -11.33 -13.62
N LYS A 285 10.82 -12.17 -12.77
CA LYS A 285 11.77 -13.22 -13.19
C LYS A 285 11.12 -14.26 -14.10
N ILE A 286 9.88 -14.64 -13.79
CA ILE A 286 9.10 -15.67 -14.52
C ILE A 286 8.33 -15.03 -15.69
N GLY A 287 7.72 -13.86 -15.48
CA GLY A 287 6.89 -13.18 -16.48
C GLY A 287 7.67 -12.49 -17.60
N GLY A 288 8.98 -12.33 -17.43
CA GLY A 288 9.85 -11.66 -18.40
C GLY A 288 9.83 -10.14 -18.27
N SER A 289 10.44 -9.45 -19.25
CA SER A 289 10.61 -7.99 -19.24
C SER A 289 9.41 -7.23 -19.82
N GLN A 290 8.54 -7.89 -20.58
CA GLN A 290 7.35 -7.25 -21.14
C GLN A 290 6.17 -7.30 -20.17
N VAL A 291 5.26 -6.33 -20.29
CA VAL A 291 4.01 -6.31 -19.53
C VAL A 291 3.18 -7.54 -19.90
N ASN A 292 3.08 -8.49 -18.98
CA ASN A 292 2.52 -9.81 -19.25
C ASN A 292 1.32 -10.11 -18.36
N ILE A 293 0.12 -10.03 -18.94
CA ILE A 293 -1.13 -10.35 -18.24
C ILE A 293 -1.20 -11.80 -17.76
N LYS A 294 -0.44 -12.73 -18.35
CA LYS A 294 -0.47 -14.16 -18.00
C LYS A 294 -0.06 -14.41 -16.53
N MET A 295 0.60 -13.44 -15.89
CA MET A 295 0.96 -13.54 -14.48
C MET A 295 -0.22 -13.25 -13.54
N VAL A 296 -1.23 -12.50 -13.97
CA VAL A 296 -2.42 -12.18 -13.17
C VAL A 296 -3.21 -13.43 -12.78
N PRO A 297 -3.56 -14.37 -13.72
CA PRO A 297 -4.20 -15.63 -13.35
C PRO A 297 -3.39 -16.45 -12.36
N PHE A 298 -2.06 -16.47 -12.53
CA PHE A 298 -1.17 -17.21 -11.64
C PHE A 298 -1.23 -16.65 -10.21
N GLY A 299 -1.14 -15.33 -10.05
CA GLY A 299 -1.33 -14.67 -8.76
C GLY A 299 -2.73 -14.90 -8.19
N ALA A 300 -3.77 -14.79 -9.00
CA ALA A 300 -5.16 -14.96 -8.56
C ALA A 300 -5.48 -16.38 -8.08
N ILE A 301 -5.01 -17.41 -8.79
CA ILE A 301 -5.16 -18.81 -8.37
C ILE A 301 -4.45 -19.01 -7.02
N GLY A 302 -3.24 -18.46 -6.87
CA GLY A 302 -2.50 -18.51 -5.61
C GLY A 302 -3.26 -17.81 -4.46
N LEU A 303 -3.86 -16.64 -4.70
CA LEU A 303 -4.68 -15.95 -3.70
C LEU A 303 -5.86 -16.83 -3.23
N VAL A 304 -6.54 -17.53 -4.14
CA VAL A 304 -7.64 -18.46 -3.77
C VAL A 304 -7.12 -19.65 -2.98
N ILE A 305 -6.13 -20.36 -3.53
CA ILE A 305 -5.61 -21.59 -2.93
C ILE A 305 -5.04 -21.34 -1.54
N PHE A 306 -4.20 -20.31 -1.39
CA PHE A 306 -3.52 -20.04 -0.13
C PHE A 306 -4.42 -19.37 0.90
N ALA A 307 -5.51 -18.71 0.49
CA ALA A 307 -6.56 -18.29 1.42
C ALA A 307 -7.34 -19.47 2.01
N LEU A 308 -7.72 -20.43 1.16
CA LEU A 308 -8.34 -21.67 1.63
C LEU A 308 -7.38 -22.49 2.49
N TYR A 309 -6.09 -22.52 2.12
CA TYR A 309 -5.05 -23.16 2.92
C TYR A 309 -4.87 -22.47 4.28
N LEU A 310 -4.92 -21.13 4.34
CA LEU A 310 -4.89 -20.40 5.62
C LEU A 310 -6.10 -20.80 6.48
N ALA A 311 -7.32 -20.77 5.91
CA ALA A 311 -8.54 -21.17 6.63
C ALA A 311 -8.46 -22.61 7.13
N ALA A 312 -7.94 -23.52 6.31
CA ALA A 312 -7.75 -24.92 6.69
C ALA A 312 -6.66 -25.10 7.76
N SER A 313 -5.56 -24.36 7.67
CA SER A 313 -4.46 -24.47 8.65
C SER A 313 -4.88 -24.06 10.06
N LEU A 314 -5.84 -23.14 10.18
CA LEU A 314 -6.40 -22.74 11.48
C LEU A 314 -7.20 -23.86 12.16
N ALA A 315 -7.69 -24.84 11.42
CA ALA A 315 -8.41 -25.98 11.99
C ALA A 315 -7.48 -26.97 12.73
N PHE A 316 -6.17 -26.92 12.43
CA PHE A 316 -5.17 -27.78 13.04
C PHE A 316 -4.42 -27.12 14.20
N VAL A 317 -4.71 -25.85 14.47
CA VAL A 317 -4.14 -25.17 15.64
C VAL A 317 -4.86 -25.65 16.89
N PRO A 318 -4.15 -26.19 17.89
CA PRO A 318 -4.77 -26.68 19.11
C PRO A 318 -5.38 -25.52 19.90
N GLU A 319 -6.58 -25.76 20.46
CA GLU A 319 -7.18 -24.81 21.42
C GLU A 319 -6.29 -24.71 22.66
N ARG A 320 -6.06 -23.50 23.11
CA ARG A 320 -5.21 -23.21 24.27
C ARG A 320 -5.87 -22.24 25.20
N THR A 321 -5.55 -22.40 26.49
CA THR A 321 -5.93 -21.51 27.57
C THR A 321 -4.66 -21.13 28.36
N GLY A 322 -4.68 -19.99 29.04
CA GLY A 322 -3.56 -19.52 29.84
C GLY A 322 -2.78 -18.36 29.20
N ALA A 323 -1.46 -18.32 29.36
CA ALA A 323 -0.64 -17.22 28.84
C ALA A 323 -0.54 -17.23 27.31
N LEU A 324 -0.56 -16.04 26.70
CA LEU A 324 -0.38 -15.88 25.25
C LEU A 324 1.02 -16.28 24.83
N ILE A 325 1.12 -16.95 23.67
CA ILE A 325 2.38 -17.39 23.07
C ILE A 325 3.17 -16.16 22.62
N GLY A 326 4.39 -16.03 23.15
CA GLY A 326 5.33 -14.97 22.78
C GLY A 326 6.05 -15.23 21.44
N LEU A 327 6.76 -14.21 20.96
CA LEU A 327 7.53 -14.29 19.73
C LEU A 327 8.64 -15.36 19.78
N ALA A 328 9.28 -15.55 20.95
CA ALA A 328 10.33 -16.56 21.12
C ALA A 328 9.78 -17.99 21.09
N ASP A 329 8.55 -18.15 21.58
CA ASP A 329 7.94 -19.46 21.78
C ASP A 329 7.14 -19.94 20.57
N VAL A 330 6.71 -19.02 19.69
CA VAL A 330 5.85 -19.36 18.53
C VAL A 330 6.50 -20.39 17.59
N PHE A 331 7.81 -20.35 17.46
CA PHE A 331 8.56 -21.31 16.63
C PHE A 331 8.71 -22.70 17.28
N GLN A 332 8.36 -22.85 18.57
CA GLN A 332 8.37 -24.11 19.28
C GLN A 332 6.99 -24.79 19.31
N GLN A 333 5.95 -24.13 18.79
CA GLN A 333 4.56 -24.58 18.86
C GLN A 333 4.21 -25.72 17.89
N GLY A 334 5.13 -26.08 17.00
CA GLY A 334 4.96 -27.19 16.08
C GLY A 334 4.36 -26.81 14.72
N TRP A 335 4.03 -27.81 13.93
CA TRP A 335 3.73 -27.69 12.50
C TRP A 335 2.50 -26.81 12.18
N SER A 336 1.48 -26.82 13.03
CA SER A 336 0.25 -26.02 12.79
C SER A 336 0.54 -24.52 12.66
N TYR A 337 1.43 -23.97 13.48
CA TYR A 337 1.85 -22.56 13.41
C TYR A 337 2.70 -22.26 12.17
N TYR A 338 3.58 -23.17 11.78
CA TYR A 338 4.35 -23.04 10.53
C TYR A 338 3.46 -23.04 9.29
N HIS A 339 2.37 -23.84 9.27
CA HIS A 339 1.41 -23.81 8.17
C HIS A 339 0.70 -22.46 8.05
N VAL A 340 0.33 -21.81 9.15
CA VAL A 340 -0.24 -20.46 9.14
C VAL A 340 0.77 -19.44 8.61
N MET A 341 2.01 -19.44 9.10
CA MET A 341 3.07 -18.55 8.63
C MET A 341 3.35 -18.74 7.13
N LEU A 342 3.41 -20.00 6.68
CA LEU A 342 3.60 -20.34 5.28
C LEU A 342 2.41 -19.86 4.42
N ALA A 343 1.18 -20.09 4.86
CA ALA A 343 -0.03 -19.64 4.14
C ALA A 343 -0.03 -18.12 3.96
N VAL A 344 0.27 -17.37 5.01
CA VAL A 344 0.35 -15.89 4.97
C VAL A 344 1.47 -15.42 4.04
N THR A 345 2.64 -16.08 4.05
CA THR A 345 3.74 -15.77 3.13
C THR A 345 3.35 -16.02 1.68
N LEU A 346 2.72 -17.17 1.39
CA LEU A 346 2.28 -17.55 0.04
C LEU A 346 1.15 -16.65 -0.47
N LEU A 347 0.27 -16.16 0.42
CA LEU A 347 -0.70 -15.11 0.09
C LEU A 347 0.00 -13.82 -0.35
N GLY A 348 1.02 -13.40 0.38
CA GLY A 348 1.85 -12.24 -0.01
C GLY A 348 2.52 -12.44 -1.37
N ILE A 349 3.14 -13.59 -1.61
CA ILE A 349 3.77 -13.94 -2.89
C ILE A 349 2.74 -13.86 -4.03
N SER A 350 1.57 -14.45 -3.84
CA SER A 350 0.49 -14.44 -4.82
C SER A 350 -0.01 -13.03 -5.11
N GLY A 351 -0.08 -12.19 -4.08
CA GLY A 351 -0.39 -10.76 -4.20
C GLY A 351 0.58 -10.01 -5.10
N GLY A 352 1.88 -10.28 -4.98
CA GLY A 352 2.91 -9.70 -5.86
C GLY A 352 2.71 -10.08 -7.33
N PHE A 353 2.43 -11.37 -7.60
CA PHE A 353 2.12 -11.85 -8.96
C PHE A 353 0.85 -11.23 -9.54
N TYR A 354 -0.13 -10.92 -8.71
CA TYR A 354 -1.40 -10.33 -9.13
C TYR A 354 -1.27 -8.84 -9.44
N ILE A 355 -0.69 -8.06 -8.52
CA ILE A 355 -0.76 -6.60 -8.56
C ILE A 355 0.26 -5.95 -9.50
N VAL A 356 1.48 -6.51 -9.59
CA VAL A 356 2.57 -5.90 -10.39
C VAL A 356 2.21 -5.78 -11.88
N PRO A 357 1.71 -6.83 -12.56
CA PRO A 357 1.33 -6.71 -13.97
C PRO A 357 0.15 -5.77 -14.18
N LEU A 358 -0.80 -5.70 -13.26
CA LEU A 358 -1.95 -4.79 -13.39
C LEU A 358 -1.51 -3.31 -13.29
N TYR A 359 -0.60 -2.96 -12.38
CA TYR A 359 -0.03 -1.61 -12.34
C TYR A 359 0.77 -1.28 -13.60
N ALA A 360 1.60 -2.22 -14.07
CA ALA A 360 2.36 -2.04 -15.30
C ALA A 360 1.44 -1.84 -16.51
N MET A 361 0.36 -2.62 -16.61
CA MET A 361 -0.65 -2.48 -17.67
C MET A 361 -1.39 -1.15 -17.60
N MET A 362 -1.82 -0.73 -16.39
CA MET A 362 -2.45 0.56 -16.18
C MET A 362 -1.58 1.68 -16.72
N GLN A 363 -0.30 1.68 -16.39
CA GLN A 363 0.66 2.71 -16.80
C GLN A 363 0.94 2.68 -18.29
N ALA A 364 1.11 1.47 -18.89
CA ALA A 364 1.43 1.31 -20.29
C ALA A 364 0.28 1.75 -21.23
N HIS A 365 -0.99 1.55 -20.80
CA HIS A 365 -2.16 1.86 -21.63
C HIS A 365 -2.81 3.20 -21.29
N SER A 366 -2.31 3.92 -20.27
CA SER A 366 -2.84 5.24 -19.91
C SER A 366 -2.29 6.32 -20.82
N PRO A 367 -3.15 7.17 -21.43
CA PRO A 367 -2.72 8.33 -22.21
C PRO A 367 -1.79 9.22 -21.37
N ARG A 368 -0.71 9.71 -21.97
CA ARG A 368 0.32 10.48 -21.27
C ARG A 368 -0.25 11.71 -20.54
N SER A 369 -1.14 12.45 -21.23
CA SER A 369 -1.81 13.65 -20.71
C SER A 369 -2.80 13.40 -19.58
N HIS A 370 -3.17 12.13 -19.31
CA HIS A 370 -4.18 11.76 -18.31
C HIS A 370 -3.67 10.69 -17.34
N ARG A 371 -2.42 10.30 -17.42
CA ARG A 371 -1.86 9.16 -16.67
C ARG A 371 -1.99 9.35 -15.15
N ALA A 372 -1.67 10.52 -14.64
CA ALA A 372 -1.80 10.79 -13.21
C ALA A 372 -3.27 10.80 -12.76
N ARG A 373 -4.19 11.27 -13.60
CA ARG A 373 -5.64 11.20 -13.33
C ARG A 373 -6.17 9.77 -13.35
N VAL A 374 -5.64 8.90 -14.21
CA VAL A 374 -5.96 7.45 -14.17
C VAL A 374 -5.47 6.83 -12.86
N VAL A 375 -4.26 7.14 -12.41
CA VAL A 375 -3.76 6.69 -11.10
C VAL A 375 -4.61 7.26 -9.96
N ALA A 376 -5.07 8.50 -10.07
CA ALA A 376 -5.98 9.10 -9.10
C ALA A 376 -7.34 8.37 -9.05
N ALA A 377 -7.90 8.00 -10.21
CA ALA A 377 -9.10 7.15 -10.29
C ALA A 377 -8.89 5.80 -9.60
N ASN A 378 -7.71 5.19 -9.82
CA ASN A 378 -7.31 3.95 -9.13
C ASN A 378 -7.31 4.13 -7.60
N ASN A 379 -6.74 5.20 -7.09
CA ASN A 379 -6.70 5.46 -5.65
C ASN A 379 -8.11 5.66 -5.05
N ILE A 380 -9.00 6.38 -5.76
CA ILE A 380 -10.39 6.56 -5.33
C ILE A 380 -11.10 5.20 -5.28
N LEU A 381 -10.98 4.39 -6.34
CA LEU A 381 -11.60 3.06 -6.38
C LEU A 381 -11.00 2.14 -5.31
N ASN A 382 -9.69 2.17 -5.09
CA ASN A 382 -9.04 1.41 -4.02
C ASN A 382 -9.62 1.77 -2.65
N ALA A 383 -9.80 3.08 -2.36
CA ALA A 383 -10.40 3.54 -1.10
C ALA A 383 -11.84 3.04 -0.95
N VAL A 384 -12.66 3.11 -2.01
CA VAL A 384 -14.04 2.58 -2.01
C VAL A 384 -14.04 1.07 -1.72
N PHE A 385 -13.17 0.30 -2.37
CA PHE A 385 -13.08 -1.15 -2.18
C PHE A 385 -12.56 -1.52 -0.78
N MET A 386 -11.62 -0.74 -0.20
CA MET A 386 -11.17 -0.94 1.18
C MET A 386 -12.28 -0.65 2.20
N VAL A 387 -13.07 0.39 2.00
CA VAL A 387 -14.25 0.67 2.84
C VAL A 387 -15.28 -0.44 2.69
N SER A 388 -15.53 -0.90 1.47
CA SER A 388 -16.43 -2.03 1.20
C SER A 388 -15.96 -3.32 1.89
N SER A 389 -14.64 -3.55 1.96
CA SER A 389 -14.08 -4.72 2.67
C SER A 389 -14.31 -4.66 4.18
N ALA A 390 -14.22 -3.46 4.77
CA ALA A 390 -14.51 -3.26 6.19
C ALA A 390 -16.00 -3.52 6.48
N ILE A 391 -16.91 -2.97 5.67
CA ILE A 391 -18.35 -3.22 5.79
C ILE A 391 -18.66 -4.71 5.63
N PHE A 392 -18.08 -5.36 4.61
CA PHE A 392 -18.22 -6.79 4.36
C PHE A 392 -17.76 -7.62 5.57
N SER A 393 -16.60 -7.30 6.15
CA SER A 393 -16.08 -8.00 7.33
C SER A 393 -16.99 -7.80 8.54
N ILE A 394 -17.53 -6.60 8.78
CA ILE A 394 -18.49 -6.32 9.85
C ILE A 394 -19.77 -7.15 9.66
N ILE A 395 -20.30 -7.21 8.45
CA ILE A 395 -21.50 -8.00 8.17
C ILE A 395 -21.26 -9.47 8.49
N ILE A 396 -20.15 -10.06 8.04
CA ILE A 396 -19.86 -11.48 8.24
C ILE A 396 -19.57 -11.79 9.71
N LEU A 397 -18.70 -11.00 10.37
CA LEU A 397 -18.20 -11.32 11.70
C LEU A 397 -19.10 -10.82 12.83
N SER A 398 -19.75 -9.64 12.65
CA SER A 398 -20.48 -8.98 13.76
C SER A 398 -22.00 -9.06 13.59
N VAL A 399 -22.55 -9.06 12.36
CA VAL A 399 -23.99 -9.13 12.14
C VAL A 399 -24.44 -10.59 11.97
N LEU A 400 -23.71 -11.39 11.19
CA LEU A 400 -24.01 -12.81 10.98
C LEU A 400 -23.31 -13.72 12.01
N GLU A 401 -22.42 -13.17 12.82
CA GLU A 401 -21.66 -13.87 13.88
C GLU A 401 -20.93 -15.12 13.37
N LEU A 402 -20.45 -15.07 12.12
CA LEU A 402 -19.75 -16.18 11.49
C LEU A 402 -18.26 -16.15 11.83
N ASP A 403 -17.63 -17.32 11.83
CA ASP A 403 -16.21 -17.50 12.10
C ASP A 403 -15.30 -16.79 11.09
N LEU A 404 -14.12 -16.37 11.56
CA LEU A 404 -13.06 -15.81 10.74
C LEU A 404 -12.63 -16.71 9.57
N LYS A 405 -12.63 -18.03 9.78
CA LYS A 405 -12.39 -19.04 8.74
C LYS A 405 -13.40 -18.92 7.59
N ILE A 406 -14.66 -18.70 7.92
CA ILE A 406 -15.75 -18.53 6.93
C ILE A 406 -15.55 -17.24 6.14
N LEU A 407 -15.21 -16.14 6.81
CA LEU A 407 -14.85 -14.87 6.13
C LEU A 407 -13.73 -15.10 5.10
N PHE A 408 -12.69 -15.83 5.47
CA PHE A 408 -11.57 -16.14 4.55
C PHE A 408 -12.00 -17.01 3.39
N CYS A 409 -12.81 -18.05 3.63
CA CYS A 409 -13.35 -18.91 2.58
C CYS A 409 -14.26 -18.13 1.60
N ILE A 410 -15.18 -17.31 2.10
CA ILE A 410 -16.07 -16.50 1.25
C ILE A 410 -15.23 -15.52 0.42
N THR A 411 -14.27 -14.85 1.03
CA THR A 411 -13.36 -13.90 0.31
C THR A 411 -12.55 -14.61 -0.76
N ALA A 412 -12.07 -15.83 -0.50
CA ALA A 412 -11.36 -16.66 -1.48
C ALA A 412 -12.24 -17.02 -2.69
N VAL A 413 -13.47 -17.48 -2.44
CA VAL A 413 -14.44 -17.81 -3.50
C VAL A 413 -14.80 -16.58 -4.33
N LEU A 414 -15.12 -15.47 -3.68
CA LEU A 414 -15.41 -14.19 -4.35
C LEU A 414 -14.22 -13.73 -5.20
N SER A 415 -12.98 -13.91 -4.70
CA SER A 415 -11.77 -13.58 -5.44
C SER A 415 -11.60 -14.45 -6.68
N GLY A 416 -11.92 -15.74 -6.61
CA GLY A 416 -11.95 -16.64 -7.75
C GLY A 416 -12.96 -16.19 -8.82
N LEU A 417 -14.19 -15.92 -8.41
CA LEU A 417 -15.27 -15.45 -9.30
C LEU A 417 -14.93 -14.10 -9.95
N PHE A 418 -14.45 -13.15 -9.14
CA PHE A 418 -14.04 -11.85 -9.64
C PHE A 418 -12.89 -11.97 -10.66
N THR A 419 -11.92 -12.84 -10.40
CA THR A 419 -10.79 -13.04 -11.30
C THR A 419 -11.22 -13.70 -12.61
N LEU A 420 -12.12 -14.66 -12.58
CA LEU A 420 -12.70 -15.25 -13.80
C LEU A 420 -13.38 -14.15 -14.65
N TRP A 421 -14.18 -13.30 -14.02
CA TRP A 421 -14.82 -12.17 -14.68
C TRP A 421 -13.77 -11.20 -15.26
N LEU A 422 -12.75 -10.84 -14.47
CA LEU A 422 -11.68 -9.92 -14.87
C LEU A 422 -10.95 -10.44 -16.11
N LEU A 423 -10.57 -11.71 -16.12
CA LEU A 423 -9.85 -12.31 -17.24
C LEU A 423 -10.73 -12.46 -18.49
N TYR A 424 -12.00 -12.78 -18.30
CA TYR A 424 -12.98 -12.80 -19.39
C TYR A 424 -13.09 -11.44 -20.08
N ARG A 425 -13.11 -10.36 -19.30
CA ARG A 425 -13.17 -8.98 -19.80
C ARG A 425 -11.85 -8.52 -20.43
N LEU A 426 -10.72 -8.80 -19.80
CA LEU A 426 -9.40 -8.30 -20.25
C LEU A 426 -8.89 -9.02 -21.50
N LYS A 427 -9.08 -10.33 -21.62
CA LYS A 427 -8.53 -11.13 -22.72
C LYS A 427 -8.87 -10.61 -24.13
N PRO A 428 -10.14 -10.29 -24.49
CA PRO A 428 -10.47 -9.72 -25.78
C PRO A 428 -9.95 -8.28 -25.93
N MET A 429 -10.03 -7.46 -24.88
CA MET A 429 -9.62 -6.05 -24.93
C MET A 429 -8.12 -5.90 -25.22
N ILE A 430 -7.27 -6.77 -24.67
CA ILE A 430 -5.82 -6.72 -24.90
C ILE A 430 -5.48 -7.16 -26.33
N LYS A 431 -6.23 -8.11 -26.90
CA LYS A 431 -6.02 -8.52 -28.30
C LYS A 431 -6.35 -7.42 -29.30
N THR A 432 -7.31 -6.55 -28.97
CA THR A 432 -7.75 -5.43 -29.80
C THR A 432 -7.04 -4.13 -29.51
N ALA A 433 -6.43 -3.99 -28.31
CA ALA A 433 -5.62 -2.83 -28.00
C ALA A 433 -4.40 -2.80 -28.92
N LYS A 434 -4.31 -1.75 -29.75
CA LYS A 434 -3.06 -1.42 -30.45
C LYS A 434 -1.95 -1.26 -29.40
N ALA A 435 -0.69 -1.48 -29.83
CA ALA A 435 0.50 -1.23 -29.02
C ALA A 435 0.38 0.10 -28.25
N PRO A 436 1.08 0.25 -27.08
CA PRO A 436 1.00 1.47 -26.26
C PRO A 436 1.02 2.70 -27.15
N LEU A 437 0.07 3.61 -26.93
CA LEU A 437 -0.03 4.86 -27.69
C LEU A 437 1.32 5.57 -27.63
N GLU A 438 2.09 5.49 -28.70
CA GLU A 438 3.21 6.37 -28.98
C GLU A 438 2.57 7.71 -29.43
N ASP A 439 2.34 8.62 -28.46
CA ASP A 439 2.02 10.03 -28.71
C ASP A 439 3.22 10.89 -28.40
#